data_b1a621cab997d701df06d31096443da6
#
_entry.id   b1a621cab997d701df06d31096443da6
#
_cell.length_a   1.000
_cell.length_b   1.000
_cell.length_c   1.000
_cell.angle_alpha   90.00
_cell.angle_beta   90.00
_cell.angle_gamma   90.00
#
_symmetry.space_group_name_H-M   'P 1'
#
loop_
_entity.id
_entity.type
_entity.pdbx_description
1 polymer ?
#
loop_
_entity_poly.entity_id
_entity_poly.type
_entity_poly.pdbx_seq_one_letter_code
_entity_poly.pdbx_strand_id
1 'polypeptide(L)'
;MKRIITYILSAMMLLSLASCYKSSRIFDETAAQRTEDRIELCRSALVARQTWVMEYFPDEDLRYGGWIYVLQFSPDYTVKVWFEGAGFIPQADPVTESEYKVELGTGPMLKFCTNNDYIHFFSFPGGPNGGGYRGWGGDFEFTVMSISDNYDEIILKGLKSFNRIRLTPLSGDETPENYIAKVHDSEKAVTKKSFDLCVNGKVIGTATRESLPDFNNYERYYKSKIWTL
;
A
#
# COMPACT_ATOMS: atom_id res chain seq x y z
N MET A 1 -55.62 36.11 30.44
CA MET A 1 -54.13 36.21 30.24
C MET A 1 -53.41 34.87 30.29
N LYS A 2 -53.56 34.06 31.33
CA LYS A 2 -52.85 32.79 31.44
C LYS A 2 -53.02 31.83 30.23
N ARG A 3 -54.22 31.66 29.73
CA ARG A 3 -54.52 30.79 28.56
C ARG A 3 -53.86 31.25 27.25
N ILE A 4 -53.78 32.57 27.04
CA ILE A 4 -53.12 33.12 25.84
C ILE A 4 -51.61 32.88 25.87
N ILE A 5 -50.98 33.00 27.03
CA ILE A 5 -49.56 32.74 27.24
C ILE A 5 -49.25 31.27 26.98
N THR A 6 -50.13 30.35 27.39
CA THR A 6 -49.96 28.91 27.15
C THR A 6 -50.01 28.58 25.65
N TYR A 7 -50.91 29.18 24.88
CA TYR A 7 -50.97 28.97 23.43
C TYR A 7 -49.77 29.56 22.70
N ILE A 8 -49.27 30.73 23.14
CA ILE A 8 -48.04 31.32 22.55
C ILE A 8 -46.81 30.44 22.84
N LEU A 9 -46.69 29.91 24.05
CA LEU A 9 -45.57 28.99 24.38
C LEU A 9 -45.66 27.69 23.60
N SER A 10 -46.85 27.10 23.43
CA SER A 10 -47.00 25.87 22.65
C SER A 10 -46.73 26.09 21.17
N ALA A 11 -47.13 27.23 20.60
CA ALA A 11 -46.83 27.58 19.22
C ALA A 11 -45.33 27.84 18.99
N MET A 12 -44.63 28.48 19.94
CA MET A 12 -43.18 28.64 19.91
C MET A 12 -42.43 27.31 19.99
N MET A 13 -42.93 26.35 20.79
CA MET A 13 -42.34 25.02 20.91
C MET A 13 -42.52 24.18 19.64
N LEU A 14 -43.64 24.35 18.93
CA LEU A 14 -43.89 23.70 17.64
C LEU A 14 -43.04 24.29 16.51
N LEU A 15 -42.76 25.60 16.52
CA LEU A 15 -41.91 26.29 15.56
C LEU A 15 -40.42 25.90 15.72
N SER A 16 -39.97 25.62 16.95
CA SER A 16 -38.58 25.18 17.20
C SER A 16 -38.30 23.77 16.68
N LEU A 17 -39.32 22.92 16.58
CA LEU A 17 -39.17 21.56 16.03
C LEU A 17 -39.06 21.54 14.49
N ALA A 18 -39.55 22.58 13.80
CA ALA A 18 -39.44 22.67 12.35
C ALA A 18 -38.08 23.19 11.84
N SER A 19 -37.26 23.75 12.73
CA SER A 19 -35.97 24.36 12.35
C SER A 19 -34.83 23.36 12.09
N CYS A 20 -35.01 22.08 12.45
CA CYS A 20 -33.97 21.06 12.28
C CYS A 20 -33.99 20.32 10.94
N TYR A 21 -34.83 20.71 9.98
CA TYR A 21 -34.98 19.90 8.73
C TYR A 21 -34.50 20.60 7.45
N LYS A 22 -33.58 21.55 7.55
CA LYS A 22 -32.76 21.95 6.40
C LYS A 22 -31.33 21.45 6.61
N SER A 23 -31.10 20.16 6.43
CA SER A 23 -29.76 19.75 6.07
C SER A 23 -29.51 20.33 4.68
N SER A 24 -28.78 21.43 4.61
CA SER A 24 -28.20 21.90 3.36
C SER A 24 -27.25 20.76 2.92
N ARG A 25 -27.69 19.97 1.95
CA ARG A 25 -26.82 19.01 1.30
C ARG A 25 -25.71 19.83 0.63
N ILE A 26 -24.52 19.80 1.19
CA ILE A 26 -23.32 20.43 0.61
C ILE A 26 -22.91 19.69 -0.66
N PHE A 27 -23.35 18.43 -0.78
CA PHE A 27 -23.07 17.55 -1.91
C PHE A 27 -24.37 17.01 -2.49
N ASP A 28 -24.44 16.89 -3.81
CA ASP A 28 -25.60 16.35 -4.53
C ASP A 28 -25.77 14.84 -4.26
N GLU A 29 -24.67 14.14 -3.96
CA GLU A 29 -24.62 12.70 -3.67
C GLU A 29 -24.64 12.41 -2.17
N THR A 30 -25.17 11.24 -1.82
CA THR A 30 -25.11 10.73 -0.44
C THR A 30 -23.67 10.30 -0.07
N ALA A 31 -23.36 10.27 1.21
CA ALA A 31 -22.06 9.77 1.67
C ALA A 31 -21.81 8.32 1.23
N ALA A 32 -22.87 7.49 1.20
CA ALA A 32 -22.78 6.11 0.73
C ALA A 32 -22.41 6.02 -0.75
N GLN A 33 -23.06 6.79 -1.62
CA GLN A 33 -22.75 6.86 -3.05
C GLN A 33 -21.29 7.27 -3.29
N ARG A 34 -20.85 8.38 -2.70
CA ARG A 34 -19.45 8.82 -2.83
C ARG A 34 -18.42 7.78 -2.38
N THR A 35 -18.79 6.98 -1.39
CA THR A 35 -17.93 5.89 -0.92
C THR A 35 -17.85 4.76 -1.95
N GLU A 36 -19.00 4.34 -2.47
CA GLU A 36 -19.09 3.29 -3.48
C GLU A 36 -18.37 3.69 -4.76
N ASP A 37 -18.55 4.93 -5.22
CA ASP A 37 -17.85 5.48 -6.39
C ASP A 37 -16.32 5.48 -6.22
N ARG A 38 -15.83 5.76 -5.01
CA ARG A 38 -14.39 5.70 -4.72
C ARG A 38 -13.83 4.28 -4.68
N ILE A 39 -14.60 3.32 -4.16
CA ILE A 39 -14.24 1.90 -4.19
C ILE A 39 -14.17 1.41 -5.63
N GLU A 40 -15.18 1.73 -6.43
CA GLU A 40 -15.22 1.33 -7.85
C GLU A 40 -14.13 2.03 -8.67
N LEU A 41 -13.86 3.31 -8.43
CA LEU A 41 -12.75 4.01 -9.05
C LEU A 41 -11.41 3.31 -8.77
N CYS A 42 -11.18 2.93 -7.52
CA CYS A 42 -9.96 2.22 -7.14
C CYS A 42 -9.85 0.88 -7.86
N ARG A 43 -10.92 0.09 -7.85
CA ARG A 43 -10.99 -1.20 -8.53
C ARG A 43 -10.77 -1.05 -10.04
N SER A 44 -11.45 -0.09 -10.65
CA SER A 44 -11.32 0.20 -12.08
C SER A 44 -9.88 0.60 -12.45
N ALA A 45 -9.21 1.42 -11.63
CA ALA A 45 -7.83 1.82 -11.85
C ALA A 45 -6.88 0.61 -11.81
N LEU A 46 -7.01 -0.26 -10.80
CA LEU A 46 -6.19 -1.47 -10.67
C LEU A 46 -6.30 -2.37 -11.91
N VAL A 47 -7.53 -2.61 -12.38
CA VAL A 47 -7.82 -3.49 -13.52
C VAL A 47 -7.46 -2.83 -14.85
N ALA A 48 -7.64 -1.51 -15.01
CA ALA A 48 -7.39 -0.80 -16.27
C ALA A 48 -5.93 -0.88 -16.73
N ARG A 49 -4.98 -0.86 -15.79
CA ARG A 49 -3.55 -1.02 -16.08
C ARG A 49 -3.08 -2.47 -15.95
N GLN A 50 -3.91 -3.33 -15.37
CA GLN A 50 -3.68 -4.76 -15.12
C GLN A 50 -2.45 -5.05 -14.27
N THR A 51 -1.23 -4.66 -14.71
CA THR A 51 0.03 -5.01 -14.07
C THR A 51 0.71 -3.78 -13.48
N TRP A 52 1.06 -3.88 -12.21
CA TRP A 52 1.62 -2.82 -11.41
C TRP A 52 2.93 -3.23 -10.75
N VAL A 53 3.89 -2.33 -10.73
CA VAL A 53 5.06 -2.41 -9.86
C VAL A 53 4.72 -1.75 -8.54
N MET A 54 4.90 -2.46 -7.44
CA MET A 54 4.67 -1.97 -6.09
C MET A 54 6.01 -1.80 -5.36
N GLU A 55 6.29 -0.57 -4.97
CA GLU A 55 7.42 -0.22 -4.10
C GLU A 55 6.96 -0.38 -2.65
N TYR A 56 7.39 -1.44 -2.01
CA TYR A 56 6.92 -1.86 -0.70
C TYR A 56 7.98 -1.69 0.38
N PHE A 57 7.57 -1.15 1.52
CA PHE A 57 8.43 -0.99 2.69
C PHE A 57 7.74 -1.64 3.89
N PRO A 58 8.18 -2.85 4.30
CA PRO A 58 7.72 -3.43 5.56
C PRO A 58 8.34 -2.68 6.73
N ASP A 59 7.61 -2.62 7.83
CA ASP A 59 8.07 -1.99 9.07
C ASP A 59 8.11 -0.45 9.08
N GLU A 60 7.60 0.10 10.17
CA GLU A 60 7.47 1.54 10.39
C GLU A 60 8.82 2.29 10.34
N ASP A 61 9.88 1.67 10.87
CA ASP A 61 11.23 2.24 10.93
C ASP A 61 12.08 1.95 9.68
N LEU A 62 11.50 1.36 8.63
CA LEU A 62 12.19 0.99 7.38
C LEU A 62 13.38 0.03 7.59
N ARG A 63 13.40 -0.71 8.69
CA ARG A 63 14.54 -1.56 9.10
C ARG A 63 14.91 -2.65 8.09
N TYR A 64 13.95 -3.05 7.26
CA TYR A 64 14.13 -4.12 6.28
C TYR A 64 14.28 -3.59 4.84
N GLY A 65 14.41 -2.27 4.67
CA GLY A 65 14.55 -1.63 3.36
C GLY A 65 13.32 -1.72 2.49
N GLY A 66 13.48 -1.35 1.22
CA GLY A 66 12.44 -1.41 0.21
C GLY A 66 12.46 -2.73 -0.58
N TRP A 67 11.29 -3.18 -1.01
CA TRP A 67 11.08 -4.41 -1.76
C TRP A 67 10.16 -4.19 -2.95
N ILE A 68 10.42 -4.90 -4.02
CA ILE A 68 9.63 -4.83 -5.23
C ILE A 68 8.70 -6.03 -5.33
N TYR A 69 7.43 -5.73 -5.56
CA TYR A 69 6.44 -6.70 -6.04
C TYR A 69 5.97 -6.28 -7.42
N VAL A 70 5.60 -7.24 -8.24
CA VAL A 70 4.79 -7.01 -9.43
C VAL A 70 3.44 -7.67 -9.20
N LEU A 71 2.37 -6.91 -9.38
CA LEU A 71 0.99 -7.31 -9.10
C LEU A 71 0.19 -7.25 -10.39
N GLN A 72 -0.48 -8.33 -10.76
CA GLN A 72 -1.40 -8.35 -11.90
C GLN A 72 -2.82 -8.58 -11.41
N PHE A 73 -3.64 -7.53 -11.48
CA PHE A 73 -5.03 -7.57 -11.04
C PHE A 73 -5.96 -7.99 -12.16
N SER A 74 -6.91 -8.89 -11.85
CA SER A 74 -7.93 -9.37 -12.75
C SER A 74 -9.33 -8.88 -12.35
N PRO A 75 -10.29 -8.77 -13.30
CA PRO A 75 -11.66 -8.32 -12.99
C PRO A 75 -12.43 -9.25 -12.06
N ASP A 76 -12.04 -10.52 -11.95
CA ASP A 76 -12.65 -11.56 -11.11
C ASP A 76 -12.14 -11.55 -9.66
N TYR A 77 -11.45 -10.46 -9.26
CA TYR A 77 -10.87 -10.28 -7.93
C TYR A 77 -9.68 -11.20 -7.62
N THR A 78 -9.05 -11.79 -8.62
CA THR A 78 -7.78 -12.48 -8.45
C THR A 78 -6.59 -11.55 -8.71
N VAL A 79 -5.48 -11.82 -8.04
CA VAL A 79 -4.22 -11.09 -8.23
C VAL A 79 -3.07 -12.08 -8.30
N LYS A 80 -2.27 -11.98 -9.36
CA LYS A 80 -0.99 -12.68 -9.47
C LYS A 80 0.12 -11.80 -8.90
N VAL A 81 1.05 -12.42 -8.20
CA VAL A 81 2.10 -11.73 -7.46
C VAL A 81 3.46 -12.33 -7.78
N TRP A 82 4.36 -11.49 -8.24
CA TRP A 82 5.80 -11.75 -8.34
C TRP A 82 6.52 -10.95 -7.26
N PHE A 83 7.55 -11.52 -6.69
CA PHE A 83 8.27 -10.91 -5.57
C PHE A 83 9.78 -11.06 -5.76
N GLU A 84 10.54 -10.00 -5.62
CA GLU A 84 12.00 -10.06 -5.73
C GLU A 84 12.66 -10.94 -4.66
N GLY A 85 12.02 -11.05 -3.50
CA GLY A 85 12.48 -11.92 -2.40
C GLY A 85 12.03 -13.38 -2.49
N ALA A 86 11.43 -13.81 -3.61
CA ALA A 86 10.93 -15.18 -3.77
C ALA A 86 12.00 -16.26 -3.50
N GLY A 87 13.25 -15.98 -3.85
CA GLY A 87 14.38 -16.89 -3.60
C GLY A 87 14.66 -17.21 -2.12
N PHE A 88 14.06 -16.47 -1.18
CA PHE A 88 14.13 -16.73 0.26
C PHE A 88 13.07 -17.69 0.76
N ILE A 89 12.05 -17.97 -0.03
CA ILE A 89 10.95 -18.85 0.32
C ILE A 89 11.28 -20.25 -0.20
N PRO A 90 11.43 -21.26 0.67
CA PRO A 90 11.72 -22.63 0.24
C PRO A 90 10.63 -23.14 -0.72
N GLN A 91 11.03 -23.66 -1.86
CA GLN A 91 10.12 -24.21 -2.87
C GLN A 91 9.07 -23.20 -3.38
N ALA A 92 9.43 -21.92 -3.42
CA ALA A 92 8.55 -20.88 -3.93
C ALA A 92 8.21 -21.12 -5.41
N ASP A 93 6.95 -20.95 -5.76
CA ASP A 93 6.52 -20.88 -7.15
C ASP A 93 7.04 -19.58 -7.79
N PRO A 94 7.26 -19.53 -9.11
CA PRO A 94 7.68 -18.30 -9.78
C PRO A 94 6.67 -17.16 -9.63
N VAL A 95 5.40 -17.49 -9.45
CA VAL A 95 4.27 -16.58 -9.27
C VAL A 95 3.27 -17.20 -8.31
N THR A 96 2.73 -16.39 -7.41
CA THR A 96 1.64 -16.80 -6.52
C THR A 96 0.35 -16.12 -6.94
N GLU A 97 -0.80 -16.72 -6.61
CA GLU A 97 -2.11 -16.14 -6.89
C GLU A 97 -2.96 -16.14 -5.62
N SER A 98 -3.74 -15.09 -5.46
CA SER A 98 -4.66 -14.93 -4.33
C SER A 98 -5.83 -14.03 -4.68
N GLU A 99 -6.77 -13.86 -3.76
CA GLU A 99 -7.88 -12.94 -3.92
C GLU A 99 -7.56 -11.58 -3.30
N TYR A 100 -8.04 -10.52 -3.96
CA TYR A 100 -8.02 -9.17 -3.41
C TYR A 100 -9.43 -8.60 -3.29
N LYS A 101 -9.58 -7.59 -2.45
CA LYS A 101 -10.81 -6.78 -2.35
C LYS A 101 -10.44 -5.31 -2.29
N VAL A 102 -11.38 -4.49 -2.78
CA VAL A 102 -11.41 -3.07 -2.45
C VAL A 102 -12.67 -2.84 -1.63
N GLU A 103 -12.51 -2.43 -0.40
CA GLU A 103 -13.62 -2.24 0.55
C GLU A 103 -13.50 -0.92 1.31
N LEU A 104 -14.53 -0.56 2.05
CA LEU A 104 -14.51 0.61 2.90
C LEU A 104 -13.82 0.30 4.24
N GLY A 105 -12.76 1.06 4.53
CA GLY A 105 -12.17 1.16 5.85
C GLY A 105 -12.24 2.63 6.34
N THR A 106 -11.11 3.23 6.66
CA THR A 106 -11.01 4.69 6.89
C THR A 106 -11.11 5.50 5.59
N GLY A 107 -11.15 4.84 4.46
CA GLY A 107 -11.33 5.26 3.08
C GLY A 107 -11.37 4.00 2.22
N PRO A 108 -11.24 4.08 0.89
CA PRO A 108 -11.05 2.91 0.06
C PRO A 108 -9.80 2.15 0.51
N MET A 109 -9.92 0.86 0.71
CA MET A 109 -8.85 0.01 1.22
C MET A 109 -8.65 -1.18 0.29
N LEU A 110 -7.43 -1.33 -0.22
CA LEU A 110 -6.98 -2.53 -0.93
C LEU A 110 -6.55 -3.58 0.09
N LYS A 111 -7.10 -4.77 -0.02
CA LYS A 111 -6.85 -5.88 0.90
C LYS A 111 -6.58 -7.17 0.14
N PHE A 112 -5.55 -7.91 0.54
CA PHE A 112 -5.28 -9.25 0.05
C PHE A 112 -5.93 -10.25 1.01
N CYS A 113 -6.95 -10.98 0.52
CA CYS A 113 -7.91 -11.68 1.37
C CYS A 113 -7.54 -13.13 1.67
N THR A 114 -6.92 -13.80 0.71
CA THR A 114 -6.46 -15.19 0.87
C THR A 114 -4.97 -15.23 1.09
N ASN A 115 -4.49 -16.30 1.73
CA ASN A 115 -3.06 -16.45 1.98
C ASN A 115 -2.27 -16.39 0.67
N ASN A 116 -1.20 -15.59 0.69
CA ASN A 116 -0.26 -15.46 -0.40
C ASN A 116 1.13 -15.37 0.20
N ASP A 117 1.99 -16.33 -0.06
CA ASP A 117 3.30 -16.45 0.57
C ASP A 117 4.21 -15.24 0.30
N TYR A 118 3.97 -14.52 -0.81
CA TYR A 118 4.73 -13.33 -1.15
C TYR A 118 4.22 -12.09 -0.43
N ILE A 119 2.93 -11.76 -0.56
CA ILE A 119 2.34 -10.58 0.08
C ILE A 119 2.42 -10.67 1.61
N HIS A 120 2.21 -11.86 2.16
CA HIS A 120 2.23 -12.05 3.61
C HIS A 120 3.63 -12.31 4.17
N PHE A 121 4.67 -12.39 3.33
CA PHE A 121 6.04 -12.73 3.74
C PHE A 121 6.53 -11.94 4.96
N PHE A 122 6.31 -10.63 4.98
CA PHE A 122 6.72 -9.76 6.10
C PHE A 122 5.70 -9.68 7.24
N SER A 123 4.50 -10.22 7.07
CA SER A 123 3.42 -10.16 8.08
C SER A 123 3.22 -11.45 8.85
N PHE A 124 3.77 -12.56 8.42
CA PHE A 124 3.64 -13.83 9.13
C PHE A 124 4.24 -13.77 10.53
N PRO A 125 3.50 -14.24 11.55
CA PRO A 125 4.06 -14.47 12.87
C PRO A 125 5.26 -15.43 12.79
N GLY A 126 6.35 -15.03 13.40
CA GLY A 126 7.56 -15.82 13.36
C GLY A 126 8.56 -15.39 12.30
N GLY A 127 8.12 -14.77 11.22
CA GLY A 127 8.98 -14.38 10.10
C GLY A 127 9.86 -15.53 9.59
N PRO A 128 10.72 -15.34 8.59
CA PRO A 128 11.62 -16.37 8.10
C PRO A 128 12.66 -16.87 9.14
N ASN A 129 12.87 -16.11 10.21
CA ASN A 129 13.85 -16.41 11.28
C ASN A 129 13.20 -16.77 12.62
N GLY A 130 11.91 -17.10 12.67
CA GLY A 130 11.24 -17.51 13.90
C GLY A 130 11.04 -16.39 14.94
N GLY A 131 10.98 -15.15 14.53
CA GLY A 131 11.02 -13.94 15.37
C GLY A 131 9.76 -13.59 16.18
N GLY A 132 8.91 -14.56 16.57
CA GLY A 132 7.76 -14.32 17.43
C GLY A 132 6.50 -13.85 16.71
N TYR A 133 5.51 -13.32 17.47
CA TYR A 133 4.16 -13.03 16.98
C TYR A 133 4.01 -11.82 16.05
N ARG A 134 5.01 -10.97 15.93
CA ARG A 134 4.88 -9.69 15.22
C ARG A 134 5.20 -9.76 13.72
N GLY A 135 5.83 -10.83 13.26
CA GLY A 135 6.40 -10.84 11.91
C GLY A 135 7.45 -9.73 11.76
N TRP A 136 7.63 -9.25 10.54
CA TRP A 136 8.55 -8.13 10.23
C TRP A 136 7.79 -6.81 9.98
N GLY A 137 6.62 -6.67 10.59
CA GLY A 137 5.84 -5.42 10.50
C GLY A 137 5.13 -5.18 9.17
N GLY A 138 5.12 -6.17 8.29
CA GLY A 138 4.53 -6.03 6.97
C GLY A 138 3.02 -5.86 6.96
N ASP A 139 2.52 -5.20 5.91
CA ASP A 139 1.11 -4.98 5.63
C ASP A 139 0.62 -5.87 4.48
N PHE A 140 -0.63 -6.25 4.54
CA PHE A 140 -1.40 -6.84 3.44
C PHE A 140 -2.75 -6.14 3.26
N GLU A 141 -2.96 -5.07 4.02
CA GLU A 141 -4.10 -4.16 3.97
C GLU A 141 -3.59 -2.74 3.85
N PHE A 142 -4.13 -1.99 2.87
CA PHE A 142 -3.60 -0.69 2.50
C PHE A 142 -4.73 0.30 2.26
N THR A 143 -4.69 1.44 2.93
CA THR A 143 -5.58 2.56 2.61
C THR A 143 -5.13 3.21 1.30
N VAL A 144 -6.04 3.40 0.36
CA VAL A 144 -5.78 4.12 -0.89
C VAL A 144 -5.80 5.61 -0.60
N MET A 145 -4.66 6.26 -0.76
CA MET A 145 -4.47 7.69 -0.46
C MET A 145 -4.79 8.56 -1.67
N SER A 146 -4.31 8.16 -2.84
CA SER A 146 -4.57 8.87 -4.09
C SER A 146 -4.47 7.94 -5.29
N ILE A 147 -5.17 8.30 -6.35
CA ILE A 147 -5.12 7.68 -7.68
C ILE A 147 -4.96 8.84 -8.65
N SER A 148 -3.96 8.77 -9.55
CA SER A 148 -3.79 9.78 -10.60
C SER A 148 -4.88 9.66 -11.67
N ASP A 149 -5.23 10.76 -12.31
CA ASP A 149 -6.35 10.83 -13.27
C ASP A 149 -6.19 9.88 -14.47
N ASN A 150 -4.96 9.60 -14.87
CA ASN A 150 -4.62 8.71 -15.98
C ASN A 150 -4.23 7.29 -15.51
N TYR A 151 -4.39 6.97 -14.24
CA TYR A 151 -4.03 5.69 -13.62
C TYR A 151 -2.54 5.31 -13.84
N ASP A 152 -1.65 6.28 -13.77
CA ASP A 152 -0.20 6.03 -13.85
C ASP A 152 0.49 5.98 -12.49
N GLU A 153 -0.24 6.34 -11.43
CA GLU A 153 0.22 6.22 -10.06
C GLU A 153 -0.94 5.95 -9.11
N ILE A 154 -0.76 5.02 -8.18
CA ILE A 154 -1.61 4.83 -7.01
C ILE A 154 -0.73 4.91 -5.77
N ILE A 155 -1.10 5.76 -4.81
CA ILE A 155 -0.43 5.85 -3.52
C ILE A 155 -1.27 5.14 -2.48
N LEU A 156 -0.64 4.20 -1.81
CA LEU A 156 -1.20 3.45 -0.71
C LEU A 156 -0.50 3.83 0.61
N LYS A 157 -1.18 3.56 1.70
CA LYS A 157 -0.62 3.62 3.05
C LYS A 157 -0.87 2.31 3.77
N GLY A 158 0.18 1.69 4.28
CA GLY A 158 0.09 0.48 5.09
C GLY A 158 -0.74 0.70 6.35
N LEU A 159 -1.50 -0.30 6.75
CA LEU A 159 -2.37 -0.18 7.94
C LEU A 159 -1.59 -0.31 9.24
N LYS A 160 -0.52 -1.11 9.26
CA LYS A 160 0.36 -1.33 10.42
C LYS A 160 1.61 -0.45 10.38
N SER A 161 2.34 -0.48 9.24
CA SER A 161 3.60 0.23 9.08
C SER A 161 3.42 1.72 8.89
N PHE A 162 2.22 2.16 8.48
CA PHE A 162 1.94 3.54 8.05
C PHE A 162 2.81 4.04 6.90
N ASN A 163 3.61 3.20 6.31
CA ASN A 163 4.47 3.54 5.21
C ASN A 163 3.68 3.90 3.95
N ARG A 164 4.22 4.87 3.21
CA ARG A 164 3.74 5.20 1.89
C ARG A 164 4.28 4.17 0.90
N ILE A 165 3.37 3.56 0.15
CA ILE A 165 3.64 2.55 -0.85
C ILE A 165 3.15 3.07 -2.18
N ARG A 166 3.95 2.94 -3.22
CA ARG A 166 3.62 3.43 -4.55
C ARG A 166 3.42 2.28 -5.51
N LEU A 167 2.34 2.35 -6.28
CA LEU A 167 2.11 1.50 -7.44
C LEU A 167 2.27 2.33 -8.70
N THR A 168 3.05 1.83 -9.65
CA THR A 168 3.17 2.38 -11.00
C THR A 168 2.91 1.28 -12.03
N PRO A 169 2.25 1.56 -13.15
CA PRO A 169 2.02 0.54 -14.17
C PRO A 169 3.35 -0.03 -14.67
N LEU A 170 3.38 -1.35 -14.85
CA LEU A 170 4.49 -1.98 -15.55
C LEU A 170 4.48 -1.51 -17.01
N SER A 171 5.64 -1.19 -17.56
CA SER A 171 5.80 -0.73 -18.94
C SER A 171 5.25 -1.77 -19.93
N GLY A 172 4.55 -1.34 -20.98
CA GLY A 172 3.69 -2.18 -21.82
C GLY A 172 4.34 -3.42 -22.47
N ASP A 173 5.65 -3.39 -22.72
CA ASP A 173 6.38 -4.51 -23.33
C ASP A 173 7.19 -5.33 -22.31
N GLU A 174 7.14 -4.96 -21.03
CA GLU A 174 7.89 -5.61 -19.97
C GLU A 174 7.06 -6.73 -19.34
N THR A 175 7.67 -7.90 -19.15
CA THR A 175 7.06 -8.98 -18.37
C THR A 175 7.43 -8.86 -16.88
N PRO A 176 6.57 -9.33 -15.96
CA PRO A 176 6.89 -9.35 -14.53
C PRO A 176 8.20 -10.05 -14.20
N GLU A 177 8.46 -11.18 -14.83
CA GLU A 177 9.70 -11.97 -14.64
C GLU A 177 10.94 -11.17 -15.06
N ASN A 178 10.88 -10.52 -16.23
CA ASN A 178 11.98 -9.71 -16.73
C ASN A 178 12.24 -8.50 -15.84
N TYR A 179 11.17 -7.87 -15.33
CA TYR A 179 11.29 -6.75 -14.41
C TYR A 179 11.99 -7.16 -13.12
N ILE A 180 11.57 -8.25 -12.50
CA ILE A 180 12.22 -8.81 -11.28
C ILE A 180 13.67 -9.18 -11.57
N ALA A 181 13.97 -9.80 -12.71
CA ALA A 181 15.35 -10.12 -13.11
C ALA A 181 16.21 -8.85 -13.21
N LYS A 182 15.71 -7.78 -13.81
CA LYS A 182 16.41 -6.47 -13.88
C LYS A 182 16.64 -5.86 -12.49
N VAL A 183 15.70 -6.00 -11.57
CA VAL A 183 15.86 -5.56 -10.17
C VAL A 183 17.05 -6.28 -9.55
N HIS A 184 17.13 -7.61 -9.67
CA HIS A 184 18.24 -8.41 -9.17
C HIS A 184 19.58 -8.04 -9.84
N ASP A 185 19.58 -7.82 -11.14
CA ASP A 185 20.81 -7.44 -11.86
C ASP A 185 21.29 -6.05 -11.46
N SER A 186 20.37 -5.11 -11.27
CA SER A 186 20.67 -3.77 -10.75
C SER A 186 21.27 -3.84 -9.35
N GLU A 187 20.72 -4.69 -8.49
CA GLU A 187 21.24 -4.90 -7.14
C GLU A 187 22.66 -5.51 -7.14
N LYS A 188 22.91 -6.50 -7.98
CA LYS A 188 24.25 -7.09 -8.16
C LYS A 188 25.27 -6.10 -8.73
N ALA A 189 24.82 -5.17 -9.58
CA ALA A 189 25.67 -4.15 -10.17
C ALA A 189 26.16 -3.11 -9.14
N VAL A 190 25.44 -2.94 -8.01
CA VAL A 190 25.84 -2.06 -6.92
C VAL A 190 26.90 -2.72 -6.05
N THR A 191 28.15 -2.66 -6.48
CA THR A 191 29.31 -3.27 -5.80
C THR A 191 29.96 -2.38 -4.74
N LYS A 192 29.67 -1.08 -4.76
CA LYS A 192 30.25 -0.13 -3.82
C LYS A 192 29.56 -0.19 -2.47
N LYS A 193 30.34 -0.03 -1.40
CA LYS A 193 29.82 0.00 -0.02
C LYS A 193 29.39 1.39 0.43
N SER A 194 29.83 2.43 -0.27
CA SER A 194 29.48 3.80 0.05
C SER A 194 29.40 4.67 -1.20
N PHE A 195 28.59 5.72 -1.13
CA PHE A 195 28.41 6.72 -2.16
C PHE A 195 28.34 8.10 -1.53
N ASP A 196 29.00 9.06 -2.14
CA ASP A 196 28.84 10.45 -1.73
C ASP A 196 27.55 11.03 -2.34
N LEU A 197 26.76 11.66 -1.49
CA LEU A 197 25.57 12.40 -1.89
C LEU A 197 26.01 13.84 -2.23
N CYS A 198 25.78 14.23 -3.47
CA CYS A 198 26.17 15.54 -3.97
C CYS A 198 24.95 16.37 -4.34
N VAL A 199 24.94 17.63 -3.91
CA VAL A 199 23.99 18.65 -4.38
C VAL A 199 24.79 19.80 -4.97
N ASN A 200 24.51 20.15 -6.22
CA ASN A 200 25.23 21.19 -6.97
C ASN A 200 26.77 21.03 -6.92
N GLY A 201 27.25 19.79 -7.04
CA GLY A 201 28.69 19.46 -7.02
C GLY A 201 29.34 19.47 -5.63
N LYS A 202 28.59 19.75 -4.57
CA LYS A 202 29.08 19.71 -3.19
C LYS A 202 28.61 18.44 -2.49
N VAL A 203 29.54 17.69 -1.89
CA VAL A 203 29.21 16.56 -1.04
C VAL A 203 28.47 17.06 0.20
N ILE A 204 27.27 16.52 0.44
CA ILE A 204 26.43 16.84 1.61
C ILE A 204 26.37 15.70 2.61
N GLY A 205 26.83 14.52 2.26
CA GLY A 205 26.88 13.34 3.09
C GLY A 205 27.39 12.14 2.34
N THR A 206 27.68 11.05 3.06
CA THR A 206 28.10 9.78 2.49
C THR A 206 27.13 8.70 2.92
N ALA A 207 26.42 8.10 2.00
CA ALA A 207 25.57 6.95 2.25
C ALA A 207 26.41 5.66 2.30
N THR A 208 26.28 4.89 3.37
CA THR A 208 27.00 3.63 3.55
C THR A 208 26.02 2.46 3.61
N ARG A 209 26.31 1.42 2.83
CA ARG A 209 25.53 0.19 2.79
C ARG A 209 25.93 -0.70 3.97
N GLU A 210 24.94 -1.20 4.70
CA GLU A 210 25.16 -2.02 5.90
C GLU A 210 25.97 -3.30 5.64
N SER A 211 25.56 -4.08 4.61
CA SER A 211 26.27 -5.30 4.23
C SER A 211 25.97 -5.69 2.79
N LEU A 212 26.86 -6.48 2.19
CA LEU A 212 26.57 -7.13 0.90
C LEU A 212 25.63 -8.32 1.12
N PRO A 213 24.75 -8.63 0.16
CA PRO A 213 23.86 -9.77 0.27
C PRO A 213 24.66 -11.07 0.35
N ASP A 214 24.26 -11.92 1.30
CA ASP A 214 24.60 -13.33 1.32
C ASP A 214 23.31 -14.09 1.08
N PHE A 215 23.18 -14.67 -0.08
CA PHE A 215 21.96 -15.36 -0.51
C PHE A 215 21.55 -16.55 0.38
N ASN A 216 22.45 -17.03 1.21
CA ASN A 216 22.19 -18.11 2.16
C ASN A 216 21.75 -17.60 3.54
N ASN A 217 21.67 -16.29 3.73
CA ASN A 217 21.35 -15.69 5.02
C ASN A 217 20.42 -14.49 4.84
N TYR A 218 19.12 -14.68 5.15
CA TYR A 218 18.09 -13.66 5.09
C TYR A 218 18.47 -12.36 5.79
N GLU A 219 19.07 -12.47 6.97
CA GLU A 219 19.44 -11.32 7.77
C GLU A 219 20.44 -10.42 7.06
N ARG A 220 21.41 -11.00 6.36
CA ARG A 220 22.38 -10.23 5.59
C ARG A 220 21.80 -9.64 4.32
N TYR A 221 20.82 -10.33 3.72
CA TYR A 221 20.21 -9.83 2.49
C TYR A 221 19.40 -8.54 2.72
N TYR A 222 18.48 -8.50 3.68
CA TYR A 222 17.71 -7.28 3.86
C TYR A 222 18.57 -6.12 4.41
N LYS A 223 19.58 -6.36 5.22
CA LYS A 223 20.55 -5.34 5.63
C LYS A 223 21.25 -4.69 4.45
N SER A 224 21.51 -5.44 3.37
CA SER A 224 22.15 -4.90 2.17
C SER A 224 21.30 -3.86 1.44
N LYS A 225 20.01 -3.79 1.74
CA LYS A 225 19.07 -2.80 1.18
C LYS A 225 19.02 -1.49 2.01
N ILE A 226 19.71 -1.44 3.14
CA ILE A 226 19.71 -0.29 4.03
C ILE A 226 20.97 0.55 3.80
N TRP A 227 20.76 1.84 3.61
CA TRP A 227 21.80 2.84 3.47
C TRP A 227 21.70 3.82 4.63
N THR A 228 22.78 3.98 5.38
CA THR A 228 22.89 4.97 6.46
C THR A 228 23.67 6.19 5.97
N LEU A 229 23.24 7.37 6.40
CA LEU A 229 23.86 8.67 6.14
C LEU A 229 24.77 9.07 7.29
#